data_a63a25562fc81987b338038fd97ec12d
#
_entry.id   a63a25562fc81987b338038fd97ec12d
#
_cell.length_a   1.000
_cell.length_b   1.000
_cell.length_c   1.000
_cell.angle_alpha   90.00
_cell.angle_beta   90.00
_cell.angle_gamma   90.00
#
_symmetry.space_group_name_H-M   'P 1'
#
loop_
_entity.id
_entity.type
_entity.pdbx_description
1 polymer ?
#
loop_
_entity_poly.entity_id
_entity_poly.type
_entity_poly.pdbx_seq_one_letter_code
_entity_poly.pdbx_strand_id
1 'polypeptide(L)'
;MVKCYVKDYPRTQFVRKNWENLNGTWDFAFDDKNCGEKERWYEGFKGNLTIQVPFTYETKMSGIQDEGRHDNIWYRRQIQVDAEKLKKNNYVIHFEGSDFVTKVWVNGQYAGSHRGGYARFEFDISALLKDGENELVVKVEDSFDMQQPRGKQRWIDKNFGCWYVQTTGIWKTVWSEYVPKVNLKAVKMTPNMEEHALELEYEVEAPETLMGEELLVSASVSFKGVPVSRVITAVTSGHVEARADVFLRHNDYGLEWGVRSWSPEEPDLYDVEFQVICRGEVVDEVGSYFAMREIRIDGPNILLNGRPLYQRLILDQGYWKDSHLTPPSEEALIEDIDKIHALGYNGLRKHQKTEDERFLYWCDVKGMLVWSEVAAAYQYTDYAVQEFTREWMEIVKQNYNHPCIITWTPFNESWGVSHIETRKQEQHFTEAIYYLTKSIDKYRPVIVNDGWEHTVSDIITLHDYEEVGEILKNRYIDCKDQILTTEVYHSNHKSAMANGYQYKGQPIIISEYGGIAFNNDDSGWGYGNKVNTKEEFVKRFDEITTGVKEIPYVCGFCYTQVSDVQQEINGLMDMERNFKVDPEVIREINERKVGYWRSFM
;
A
#
# COMPACT_ATOMS: atom_id res chain seq x y z
N MET A 1 16.01 3.35 13.60
CA MET A 1 15.52 4.30 12.58
C MET A 1 16.63 4.59 11.62
N VAL A 2 16.31 4.76 10.36
CA VAL A 2 17.28 5.13 9.31
C VAL A 2 17.72 6.60 9.44
N LYS A 3 18.89 6.92 8.90
CA LYS A 3 19.50 8.25 9.01
C LYS A 3 18.67 9.36 8.34
N CYS A 4 17.98 9.06 7.25
CA CYS A 4 17.18 10.03 6.48
C CYS A 4 15.78 10.28 7.05
N TYR A 5 15.35 9.56 8.08
CA TYR A 5 14.00 9.72 8.63
C TYR A 5 13.72 11.14 9.11
N VAL A 6 12.62 11.69 8.63
CA VAL A 6 12.05 12.97 9.07
C VAL A 6 10.59 12.73 9.43
N LYS A 7 10.20 13.07 10.66
CA LYS A 7 8.82 12.91 11.11
C LYS A 7 7.86 13.65 10.18
N ASP A 8 6.73 13.03 9.89
CA ASP A 8 5.67 13.54 9.00
C ASP A 8 6.09 13.80 7.55
N TYR A 9 7.32 13.46 7.15
CA TYR A 9 7.75 13.55 5.75
C TYR A 9 7.07 12.45 4.92
N PRO A 10 6.36 12.80 3.82
CA PRO A 10 5.48 11.84 3.18
C PRO A 10 6.17 10.78 2.32
N ARG A 11 7.38 11.06 1.80
CA ARG A 11 8.16 10.15 0.91
C ARG A 11 9.40 9.63 1.60
N THR A 12 9.23 8.68 2.49
CA THR A 12 10.25 8.21 3.45
C THR A 12 11.50 7.60 2.80
N GLN A 13 11.39 7.11 1.55
CA GLN A 13 12.52 6.57 0.78
C GLN A 13 13.10 7.54 -0.26
N PHE A 14 12.72 8.83 -0.20
CA PHE A 14 13.20 9.83 -1.15
C PHE A 14 13.16 11.23 -0.51
N VAL A 15 14.09 11.46 0.44
CA VAL A 15 14.03 12.60 1.36
C VAL A 15 14.93 13.74 0.91
N ARG A 16 14.33 14.93 0.71
CA ARG A 16 15.03 16.21 0.52
C ARG A 16 14.77 17.17 1.68
N LYS A 17 15.64 18.15 1.84
CA LYS A 17 15.61 19.09 2.97
C LYS A 17 14.65 20.27 2.76
N ASN A 18 14.41 20.69 1.51
CA ASN A 18 13.67 21.93 1.18
C ASN A 18 12.20 21.62 0.83
N TRP A 19 11.42 21.23 1.79
CA TRP A 19 10.02 20.87 1.64
C TRP A 19 9.10 21.61 2.61
N GLU A 20 7.82 21.65 2.32
CA GLU A 20 6.78 22.24 3.15
C GLU A 20 5.53 21.38 3.16
N ASN A 21 4.99 21.10 4.36
CA ASN A 21 3.72 20.42 4.52
C ASN A 21 2.57 21.41 4.27
N LEU A 22 1.70 21.12 3.31
CA LEU A 22 0.56 21.95 2.97
C LEU A 22 -0.76 21.45 3.59
N ASN A 23 -0.74 20.47 4.47
CA ASN A 23 -1.91 20.09 5.27
C ASN A 23 -2.40 21.23 6.17
N GLY A 24 -3.58 21.08 6.73
CA GLY A 24 -4.18 22.06 7.64
C GLY A 24 -5.42 22.71 7.04
N THR A 25 -5.73 23.94 7.42
CA THR A 25 -6.97 24.62 7.02
C THR A 25 -6.89 25.12 5.58
N TRP A 26 -7.86 24.70 4.75
CA TRP A 26 -8.09 25.21 3.40
C TRP A 26 -9.50 25.79 3.30
N ASP A 27 -9.71 26.79 2.42
CA ASP A 27 -11.06 27.18 2.00
C ASP A 27 -11.68 26.05 1.18
N PHE A 28 -13.00 25.85 1.32
CA PHE A 28 -13.69 24.71 0.73
C PHE A 28 -15.08 25.10 0.20
N ALA A 29 -15.54 24.42 -0.85
CA ALA A 29 -16.90 24.56 -1.37
C ALA A 29 -17.38 23.27 -2.04
N PHE A 30 -18.65 22.95 -1.86
CA PHE A 30 -19.36 21.97 -2.69
C PHE A 30 -19.81 22.62 -4.00
N ASP A 31 -19.77 21.88 -5.08
CA ASP A 31 -20.22 22.30 -6.43
C ASP A 31 -21.21 21.29 -7.03
N ASP A 32 -22.33 21.09 -6.34
CA ASP A 32 -23.36 20.11 -6.71
C ASP A 32 -23.98 20.37 -8.10
N LYS A 33 -23.80 21.60 -8.61
CA LYS A 33 -24.27 21.97 -9.94
C LYS A 33 -23.20 21.82 -11.02
N ASN A 34 -21.98 21.45 -10.63
CA ASN A 34 -20.81 21.40 -11.50
C ASN A 34 -20.65 22.68 -12.36
N CYS A 35 -20.79 23.83 -11.73
CA CYS A 35 -20.72 25.13 -12.40
C CYS A 35 -19.38 25.86 -12.21
N GLY A 36 -18.56 25.41 -11.25
CA GLY A 36 -17.36 26.12 -10.83
C GLY A 36 -16.34 26.38 -11.94
N GLU A 37 -16.11 25.43 -12.84
CA GLU A 37 -15.21 25.65 -13.98
C GLU A 37 -15.80 26.70 -14.96
N LYS A 38 -17.09 26.65 -15.25
CA LYS A 38 -17.78 27.62 -16.12
C LYS A 38 -17.77 29.03 -15.49
N GLU A 39 -17.93 29.12 -14.19
CA GLU A 39 -17.93 30.36 -13.44
C GLU A 39 -16.51 30.82 -13.04
N ARG A 40 -15.49 30.04 -13.44
CA ARG A 40 -14.07 30.34 -13.23
C ARG A 40 -13.68 30.46 -11.75
N TRP A 41 -14.18 29.55 -10.91
CA TRP A 41 -13.83 29.54 -9.47
C TRP A 41 -12.32 29.40 -9.24
N TYR A 42 -11.58 28.91 -10.22
CA TYR A 42 -10.13 28.85 -10.19
C TYR A 42 -9.41 30.22 -10.28
N GLU A 43 -10.17 31.32 -10.47
CA GLU A 43 -9.63 32.69 -10.43
C GLU A 43 -9.95 33.42 -9.13
N GLY A 44 -10.01 32.69 -8.02
CA GLY A 44 -10.18 33.25 -6.69
C GLY A 44 -11.62 33.17 -6.16
N PHE A 45 -12.21 32.00 -6.15
CA PHE A 45 -13.43 31.81 -5.38
C PHE A 45 -13.16 31.91 -3.89
N LYS A 46 -14.14 32.42 -3.16
CA LYS A 46 -14.13 32.28 -1.69
C LYS A 46 -14.98 31.08 -1.35
N GLY A 47 -14.37 30.05 -0.78
CA GLY A 47 -15.10 28.97 -0.17
C GLY A 47 -16.06 29.51 0.89
N ASN A 48 -17.22 28.93 1.00
CA ASN A 48 -18.18 29.23 2.07
C ASN A 48 -17.95 28.38 3.32
N LEU A 49 -17.04 27.41 3.23
CA LEU A 49 -16.62 26.50 4.29
C LEU A 49 -15.10 26.49 4.42
N THR A 50 -14.63 25.88 5.49
CA THR A 50 -13.22 25.51 5.67
C THR A 50 -13.14 24.02 5.93
N ILE A 51 -12.04 23.39 5.47
CA ILE A 51 -11.78 21.97 5.67
C ILE A 51 -10.37 21.75 6.21
N GLN A 52 -10.19 20.73 7.04
CA GLN A 52 -8.87 20.32 7.51
C GLN A 52 -8.30 19.24 6.57
N VAL A 53 -7.42 19.61 5.65
CA VAL A 53 -6.67 18.67 4.79
C VAL A 53 -5.64 17.93 5.66
N PRO A 54 -5.48 16.59 5.53
CA PRO A 54 -5.97 15.76 4.43
C PRO A 54 -7.29 15.00 4.74
N PHE A 55 -8.11 15.48 5.64
CA PHE A 55 -9.36 14.77 5.98
C PHE A 55 -10.47 15.14 5.01
N THR A 56 -11.16 14.15 4.48
CA THR A 56 -12.26 14.37 3.53
C THR A 56 -13.53 14.85 4.23
N TYR A 57 -14.39 15.53 3.51
CA TYR A 57 -15.55 16.24 4.09
C TYR A 57 -16.53 15.32 4.83
N GLU A 58 -16.54 14.01 4.51
CA GLU A 58 -17.37 13.03 5.19
C GLU A 58 -16.94 12.80 6.64
N THR A 59 -15.67 13.09 6.94
CA THR A 59 -15.06 12.72 8.22
C THR A 59 -15.26 13.81 9.28
N LYS A 60 -15.30 13.39 10.55
CA LYS A 60 -15.33 14.31 11.68
C LYS A 60 -14.06 15.18 11.77
N MET A 61 -12.90 14.60 11.46
CA MET A 61 -11.62 15.31 11.53
C MET A 61 -11.46 16.39 10.45
N SER A 62 -12.27 16.37 9.40
CA SER A 62 -12.32 17.45 8.41
C SER A 62 -12.89 18.74 8.95
N GLY A 63 -13.70 18.68 10.02
CA GLY A 63 -14.47 19.79 10.55
C GLY A 63 -15.81 20.04 9.85
N ILE A 64 -16.16 19.25 8.83
CA ILE A 64 -17.43 19.35 8.08
C ILE A 64 -18.38 18.23 8.51
N GLN A 65 -17.96 16.96 8.40
CA GLN A 65 -18.73 15.78 8.80
C GLN A 65 -20.07 15.65 8.07
N ASP A 66 -20.05 15.72 6.75
CA ASP A 66 -21.21 15.50 5.88
C ASP A 66 -21.05 14.21 5.09
N GLU A 67 -21.79 13.17 5.43
CA GLU A 67 -21.75 11.87 4.72
C GLU A 67 -22.62 11.86 3.45
N GLY A 68 -23.24 12.99 3.09
CA GLY A 68 -23.98 13.17 1.85
C GLY A 68 -23.09 13.04 0.61
N ARG A 69 -23.71 12.87 -0.54
CA ARG A 69 -23.02 12.75 -1.82
C ARG A 69 -22.80 14.12 -2.44
N HIS A 70 -21.55 14.46 -2.71
CA HIS A 70 -21.14 15.67 -3.41
C HIS A 70 -20.09 15.31 -4.46
N ASP A 71 -20.51 15.15 -5.73
CA ASP A 71 -19.66 14.65 -6.82
C ASP A 71 -18.56 15.65 -7.24
N ASN A 72 -18.67 16.93 -6.88
CA ASN A 72 -17.70 17.96 -7.23
C ASN A 72 -17.42 18.84 -6.01
N ILE A 73 -16.15 18.96 -5.68
CA ILE A 73 -15.69 19.75 -4.54
C ILE A 73 -14.48 20.59 -4.92
N TRP A 74 -14.33 21.74 -4.27
CA TRP A 74 -13.27 22.68 -4.52
C TRP A 74 -12.53 23.03 -3.25
N TYR A 75 -11.21 23.12 -3.38
CA TYR A 75 -10.28 23.55 -2.32
C TYR A 75 -9.52 24.77 -2.80
N ARG A 76 -9.13 25.63 -1.83
CA ARG A 76 -8.27 26.78 -2.09
C ARG A 76 -7.31 27.02 -0.94
N ARG A 77 -6.06 27.33 -1.28
CA ARG A 77 -5.02 27.68 -0.31
C ARG A 77 -4.06 28.74 -0.88
N GLN A 78 -3.53 29.58 0.00
CA GLN A 78 -2.39 30.43 -0.31
C GLN A 78 -1.09 29.70 0.00
N ILE A 79 -0.11 29.82 -0.90
CA ILE A 79 1.25 29.32 -0.72
C ILE A 79 2.25 30.47 -0.87
N GLN A 80 3.35 30.43 -0.12
CA GLN A 80 4.40 31.44 -0.15
C GLN A 80 5.58 30.93 -0.97
N VAL A 81 6.07 31.72 -1.90
CA VAL A 81 7.14 31.34 -2.81
C VAL A 81 8.25 32.38 -2.78
N ASP A 82 9.49 31.90 -2.73
CA ASP A 82 10.72 32.68 -2.81
C ASP A 82 11.25 32.63 -4.25
N ALA A 83 11.15 33.74 -4.98
CA ALA A 83 11.61 33.85 -6.37
C ALA A 83 13.12 33.64 -6.53
N GLU A 84 13.94 33.92 -5.50
CA GLU A 84 15.38 33.65 -5.57
C GLU A 84 15.66 32.14 -5.59
N LYS A 85 14.89 31.36 -4.85
CA LYS A 85 14.97 29.90 -4.91
C LYS A 85 14.54 29.33 -6.27
N LEU A 86 13.52 29.92 -6.92
CA LEU A 86 13.06 29.49 -8.25
C LEU A 86 14.11 29.66 -9.36
N LYS A 87 15.10 30.54 -9.18
CA LYS A 87 16.18 30.69 -10.17
C LYS A 87 16.99 29.42 -10.37
N LYS A 88 17.16 28.64 -9.30
CA LYS A 88 17.98 27.41 -9.29
C LYS A 88 17.15 26.13 -9.16
N ASN A 89 15.90 26.25 -8.73
CA ASN A 89 15.03 25.10 -8.45
C ASN A 89 13.73 25.21 -9.24
N ASN A 90 13.09 24.06 -9.44
CA ASN A 90 11.68 23.94 -9.74
C ASN A 90 10.90 23.89 -8.40
N TYR A 91 9.63 24.28 -8.43
CA TYR A 91 8.72 24.14 -7.30
C TYR A 91 7.67 23.10 -7.66
N VAL A 92 7.71 21.98 -6.96
CA VAL A 92 6.85 20.84 -7.22
C VAL A 92 5.85 20.70 -6.09
N ILE A 93 4.57 20.55 -6.46
CA ILE A 93 3.50 20.21 -5.52
C ILE A 93 3.15 18.74 -5.65
N HIS A 94 3.02 18.05 -4.51
CA HIS A 94 2.74 16.63 -4.42
C HIS A 94 1.41 16.38 -3.72
N PHE A 95 0.68 15.40 -4.22
CA PHE A 95 -0.51 14.83 -3.60
C PHE A 95 -0.25 13.34 -3.35
N GLU A 96 -0.25 12.90 -2.11
CA GLU A 96 -0.04 11.49 -1.79
C GLU A 96 -1.29 10.62 -2.07
N GLY A 97 -2.47 11.23 -2.21
CA GLY A 97 -3.71 10.61 -2.65
C GLY A 97 -4.89 11.58 -2.63
N SER A 98 -5.69 11.55 -3.71
CA SER A 98 -6.90 12.36 -3.86
C SER A 98 -7.89 11.65 -4.79
N ASP A 99 -9.06 11.31 -4.28
CA ASP A 99 -10.06 10.48 -4.95
C ASP A 99 -11.15 11.33 -5.61
N PHE A 100 -11.41 11.30 -6.91
CA PHE A 100 -10.87 10.41 -7.93
C PHE A 100 -10.19 11.19 -9.08
N VAL A 101 -10.81 12.29 -9.59
CA VAL A 101 -10.25 13.15 -10.64
C VAL A 101 -9.86 14.48 -10.06
N THR A 102 -8.57 14.73 -9.96
CA THR A 102 -8.03 15.98 -9.42
C THR A 102 -7.55 16.91 -10.53
N LYS A 103 -7.99 18.17 -10.50
CA LYS A 103 -7.53 19.25 -11.39
C LYS A 103 -6.95 20.36 -10.54
N VAL A 104 -5.82 20.93 -10.97
CA VAL A 104 -5.07 21.94 -10.21
C VAL A 104 -4.87 23.21 -11.05
N TRP A 105 -5.06 24.35 -10.41
CA TRP A 105 -4.75 25.69 -10.95
C TRP A 105 -3.87 26.45 -9.97
N VAL A 106 -3.00 27.29 -10.53
CA VAL A 106 -2.16 28.22 -9.77
C VAL A 106 -2.33 29.62 -10.35
N ASN A 107 -2.70 30.58 -9.51
CA ASN A 107 -2.96 31.97 -9.94
C ASN A 107 -3.95 32.06 -11.13
N GLY A 108 -4.98 31.21 -11.14
CA GLY A 108 -5.98 31.12 -12.20
C GLY A 108 -5.53 30.37 -13.47
N GLN A 109 -4.30 29.88 -13.53
CA GLN A 109 -3.76 29.15 -14.67
C GLN A 109 -3.76 27.63 -14.40
N TYR A 110 -4.19 26.84 -15.38
CA TYR A 110 -4.25 25.37 -15.27
C TYR A 110 -2.84 24.77 -15.15
N ALA A 111 -2.62 23.99 -14.12
CA ALA A 111 -1.35 23.30 -13.86
C ALA A 111 -1.35 21.85 -14.35
N GLY A 112 -2.49 21.15 -14.23
CA GLY A 112 -2.60 19.76 -14.64
C GLY A 112 -3.76 19.02 -14.00
N SER A 113 -3.88 17.72 -14.32
CA SER A 113 -4.86 16.83 -13.71
C SER A 113 -4.32 15.42 -13.55
N HIS A 114 -4.86 14.71 -12.56
CA HIS A 114 -4.61 13.30 -12.32
C HIS A 114 -5.93 12.55 -12.17
N ARG A 115 -5.93 11.26 -12.48
CA ARG A 115 -7.05 10.33 -12.30
C ARG A 115 -6.56 9.11 -11.56
N GLY A 116 -7.27 8.72 -10.52
CA GLY A 116 -6.92 7.64 -9.59
C GLY A 116 -6.96 8.15 -8.16
N GLY A 117 -7.48 7.35 -7.23
CA GLY A 117 -7.72 7.77 -5.85
C GLY A 117 -6.57 7.46 -4.89
N TYR A 118 -5.70 6.51 -5.23
CA TYR A 118 -4.80 5.87 -4.27
C TYR A 118 -3.32 6.10 -4.55
N ALA A 119 -2.93 6.26 -5.82
CA ALA A 119 -1.56 6.57 -6.21
C ALA A 119 -1.23 8.04 -5.96
N ARG A 120 0.05 8.32 -5.64
CA ARG A 120 0.54 9.69 -5.55
C ARG A 120 0.80 10.28 -6.94
N PHE A 121 0.71 11.61 -7.02
CA PHE A 121 1.01 12.37 -8.22
C PHE A 121 1.59 13.75 -7.89
N GLU A 122 2.20 14.39 -8.87
CA GLU A 122 2.89 15.66 -8.69
C GLU A 122 2.75 16.57 -9.90
N PHE A 123 2.91 17.88 -9.66
CA PHE A 123 2.97 18.90 -10.72
C PHE A 123 4.14 19.85 -10.48
N ASP A 124 4.97 20.05 -11.50
CA ASP A 124 5.90 21.21 -11.53
C ASP A 124 5.09 22.45 -11.88
N ILE A 125 4.92 23.34 -10.90
CA ILE A 125 4.15 24.57 -11.07
C ILE A 125 5.02 25.82 -11.20
N SER A 126 6.34 25.65 -11.34
CA SER A 126 7.34 26.74 -11.34
C SER A 126 7.01 27.88 -12.29
N ALA A 127 6.54 27.55 -13.51
CA ALA A 127 6.22 28.54 -14.55
C ALA A 127 4.96 29.40 -14.24
N LEU A 128 4.15 28.97 -13.25
CA LEU A 128 2.88 29.61 -12.89
C LEU A 128 3.02 30.51 -11.64
N LEU A 129 4.19 30.48 -11.00
CA LEU A 129 4.44 31.15 -9.74
C LEU A 129 5.00 32.56 -9.91
N LYS A 130 4.69 33.42 -8.95
CA LYS A 130 5.29 34.74 -8.73
C LYS A 130 5.94 34.81 -7.35
N ASP A 131 6.76 35.82 -7.10
CA ASP A 131 7.33 36.08 -5.79
C ASP A 131 6.26 36.39 -4.75
N GLY A 132 6.42 35.85 -3.55
CA GLY A 132 5.49 36.02 -2.45
C GLY A 132 4.26 35.10 -2.54
N GLU A 133 3.09 35.68 -2.33
CA GLU A 133 1.82 34.94 -2.22
C GLU A 133 1.29 34.47 -3.56
N ASN A 134 0.95 33.20 -3.63
CA ASN A 134 0.35 32.54 -4.79
C ASN A 134 -0.91 31.77 -4.36
N GLU A 135 -1.91 31.74 -5.24
CA GLU A 135 -3.16 31.05 -5.00
C GLU A 135 -3.14 29.68 -5.66
N LEU A 136 -3.36 28.64 -4.87
CA LEU A 136 -3.54 27.26 -5.29
C LEU A 136 -5.02 26.90 -5.21
N VAL A 137 -5.61 26.44 -6.29
CA VAL A 137 -7.00 25.97 -6.36
C VAL A 137 -7.02 24.55 -6.87
N VAL A 138 -7.79 23.69 -6.20
CA VAL A 138 -7.93 22.27 -6.56
C VAL A 138 -9.41 21.94 -6.68
N LYS A 139 -9.80 21.34 -7.80
CA LYS A 139 -11.12 20.73 -7.97
C LYS A 139 -10.95 19.21 -7.93
N VAL A 140 -11.82 18.54 -7.20
CA VAL A 140 -11.90 17.07 -7.25
C VAL A 140 -13.30 16.66 -7.67
N GLU A 141 -13.36 15.71 -8.60
CA GLU A 141 -14.58 15.04 -9.05
C GLU A 141 -14.53 13.59 -8.60
N ASP A 142 -15.52 13.15 -7.83
CA ASP A 142 -15.75 11.75 -7.50
C ASP A 142 -17.24 11.46 -7.61
N SER A 143 -17.57 10.23 -7.98
CA SER A 143 -18.96 9.82 -8.16
C SER A 143 -19.17 8.39 -7.67
N PHE A 144 -20.41 7.94 -7.61
CA PHE A 144 -20.75 6.54 -7.32
C PHE A 144 -20.56 5.60 -8.54
N ASP A 145 -19.64 5.95 -9.45
CA ASP A 145 -19.33 5.11 -10.61
C ASP A 145 -18.61 3.82 -10.17
N MET A 146 -19.20 2.69 -10.48
CA MET A 146 -18.67 1.36 -10.16
C MET A 146 -17.51 0.94 -11.09
N GLN A 147 -17.19 1.71 -12.11
CA GLN A 147 -16.12 1.44 -13.05
C GLN A 147 -14.76 1.99 -12.58
N GLN A 148 -14.75 2.95 -11.66
CA GLN A 148 -13.53 3.45 -11.05
C GLN A 148 -13.08 2.55 -9.90
N PRO A 149 -11.77 2.39 -9.67
CA PRO A 149 -11.23 1.74 -8.48
C PRO A 149 -11.65 2.49 -7.22
N ARG A 150 -12.53 1.90 -6.43
CA ARG A 150 -13.09 2.51 -5.22
C ARG A 150 -12.89 1.70 -3.94
N GLY A 151 -12.54 0.44 -4.05
CA GLY A 151 -12.30 -0.42 -2.89
C GLY A 151 -13.56 -0.60 -2.03
N LYS A 152 -13.42 -0.45 -0.73
CA LYS A 152 -14.52 -0.66 0.22
C LYS A 152 -15.45 0.56 0.39
N GLN A 153 -15.37 1.56 -0.47
CA GLN A 153 -16.24 2.71 -0.47
C GLN A 153 -17.62 2.38 -1.07
N ARG A 154 -18.70 2.79 -0.43
CA ARG A 154 -20.06 2.60 -0.91
C ARG A 154 -20.33 3.38 -2.22
N TRP A 155 -21.30 2.90 -3.00
CA TRP A 155 -21.79 3.57 -4.22
C TRP A 155 -23.31 3.76 -4.23
N ILE A 156 -23.90 3.77 -3.03
CA ILE A 156 -25.28 4.16 -2.74
C ILE A 156 -25.29 5.03 -1.50
N ASP A 157 -26.38 5.72 -1.24
CA ASP A 157 -26.49 6.72 -0.15
C ASP A 157 -26.49 6.15 1.28
N LYS A 158 -26.24 4.86 1.44
CA LYS A 158 -26.13 4.18 2.75
C LYS A 158 -25.08 3.08 2.73
N ASN A 159 -24.52 2.78 3.88
CA ASN A 159 -23.65 1.63 4.05
C ASN A 159 -24.39 0.31 3.80
N PHE A 160 -23.73 -0.67 3.23
CA PHE A 160 -24.29 -1.99 2.98
C PHE A 160 -23.17 -3.04 2.89
N GLY A 161 -23.47 -4.28 3.30
CA GLY A 161 -22.47 -5.35 3.30
C GLY A 161 -21.15 -4.91 3.93
N CYS A 162 -20.07 -5.06 3.19
CA CYS A 162 -18.71 -4.64 3.55
C CYS A 162 -18.27 -3.36 2.80
N TRP A 163 -19.20 -2.46 2.50
CA TRP A 163 -18.93 -1.15 1.91
C TRP A 163 -19.37 -0.04 2.86
N TYR A 164 -18.45 0.91 3.05
CA TYR A 164 -18.49 1.95 4.08
C TYR A 164 -18.67 3.33 3.48
N VAL A 165 -18.79 4.35 4.32
CA VAL A 165 -18.86 5.75 3.88
C VAL A 165 -17.75 6.02 2.86
N GLN A 166 -18.11 6.68 1.77
CA GLN A 166 -17.19 7.06 0.69
C GLN A 166 -16.10 8.01 1.19
N THR A 167 -15.07 8.18 0.38
CA THR A 167 -13.95 9.08 0.62
C THR A 167 -13.76 9.92 -0.64
N THR A 168 -14.11 11.20 -0.59
CA THR A 168 -14.10 12.08 -1.75
C THR A 168 -13.07 13.19 -1.57
N GLY A 169 -12.16 13.33 -2.51
CA GLY A 169 -11.18 14.41 -2.53
C GLY A 169 -9.84 14.04 -1.89
N ILE A 170 -9.15 15.05 -1.39
CA ILE A 170 -7.81 14.91 -0.80
C ILE A 170 -7.92 14.15 0.51
N TRP A 171 -7.32 12.93 0.55
CA TRP A 171 -7.35 12.08 1.75
C TRP A 171 -5.98 11.65 2.26
N LYS A 172 -4.90 12.02 1.55
CA LYS A 172 -3.51 11.91 2.01
C LYS A 172 -2.82 13.27 1.93
N THR A 173 -1.63 13.36 2.52
CA THR A 173 -0.85 14.59 2.63
C THR A 173 -0.68 15.31 1.28
N VAL A 174 -0.83 16.64 1.31
CA VAL A 174 -0.39 17.55 0.25
C VAL A 174 0.84 18.29 0.76
N TRP A 175 1.87 18.37 -0.07
CA TRP A 175 3.12 19.01 0.29
C TRP A 175 3.85 19.57 -0.95
N SER A 176 4.86 20.36 -0.72
CA SER A 176 5.67 20.94 -1.80
C SER A 176 7.15 20.89 -1.49
N GLU A 177 7.97 20.95 -2.53
CA GLU A 177 9.42 21.05 -2.38
C GLU A 177 10.05 21.92 -3.48
N TYR A 178 11.21 22.49 -3.15
CA TYR A 178 12.11 23.07 -4.14
C TYR A 178 13.07 22.00 -4.62
N VAL A 179 12.94 21.59 -5.87
CA VAL A 179 13.75 20.56 -6.52
C VAL A 179 14.79 21.22 -7.43
N PRO A 180 16.09 20.96 -7.29
CA PRO A 180 17.10 21.48 -8.21
C PRO A 180 16.76 21.18 -9.68
N LYS A 181 17.07 22.10 -10.60
CA LYS A 181 16.82 21.90 -12.04
C LYS A 181 17.60 20.75 -12.66
N VAL A 182 18.69 20.35 -12.03
CA VAL A 182 19.45 19.14 -12.31
C VAL A 182 19.32 18.27 -11.08
N ASN A 183 18.55 17.18 -11.17
CA ASN A 183 18.14 16.41 -10.01
C ASN A 183 18.02 14.92 -10.27
N LEU A 184 18.03 14.15 -9.19
CA LEU A 184 17.62 12.76 -9.18
C LEU A 184 16.08 12.74 -9.09
N LYS A 185 15.39 12.27 -10.13
CA LYS A 185 13.93 12.23 -10.17
C LYS A 185 13.35 11.01 -9.49
N ALA A 186 13.98 9.86 -9.70
CA ALA A 186 13.57 8.60 -9.10
C ALA A 186 14.77 7.65 -8.97
N VAL A 187 14.65 6.69 -8.07
CA VAL A 187 15.56 5.55 -7.95
C VAL A 187 14.78 4.28 -7.69
N LYS A 188 15.08 3.24 -8.46
CA LYS A 188 14.62 1.88 -8.19
C LYS A 188 15.77 1.09 -7.59
N MET A 189 15.53 0.49 -6.43
CA MET A 189 16.50 -0.22 -5.61
C MET A 189 16.15 -1.69 -5.55
N THR A 190 16.95 -2.56 -6.17
CA THR A 190 16.68 -4.00 -6.22
C THR A 190 17.80 -4.76 -5.49
N PRO A 191 17.47 -5.41 -4.35
CA PRO A 191 18.45 -6.23 -3.64
C PRO A 191 18.78 -7.49 -4.43
N ASN A 192 20.08 -7.78 -4.59
CA ASN A 192 20.61 -9.01 -5.19
C ASN A 192 21.37 -9.78 -4.12
N MET A 193 20.71 -10.77 -3.50
CA MET A 193 21.28 -11.56 -2.40
C MET A 193 22.41 -12.48 -2.85
N GLU A 194 22.33 -13.01 -4.07
CA GLU A 194 23.35 -13.93 -4.63
C GLU A 194 24.68 -13.21 -4.85
N GLU A 195 24.62 -11.97 -5.35
CA GLU A 195 25.81 -11.18 -5.66
C GLU A 195 26.19 -10.19 -4.56
N HIS A 196 25.48 -10.20 -3.43
CA HIS A 196 25.70 -9.30 -2.30
C HIS A 196 25.70 -7.82 -2.70
N ALA A 197 24.78 -7.43 -3.57
CA ALA A 197 24.74 -6.10 -4.17
C ALA A 197 23.36 -5.48 -4.15
N LEU A 198 23.32 -4.16 -4.18
CA LEU A 198 22.15 -3.37 -4.50
C LEU A 198 22.24 -2.94 -5.96
N GLU A 199 21.30 -3.39 -6.78
CA GLU A 199 21.10 -2.91 -8.14
C GLU A 199 20.32 -1.60 -8.09
N LEU A 200 20.78 -0.59 -8.83
CA LEU A 200 20.26 0.77 -8.81
C LEU A 200 19.91 1.20 -10.23
N GLU A 201 18.66 1.61 -10.43
CA GLU A 201 18.21 2.24 -11.66
C GLU A 201 17.83 3.69 -11.33
N TYR A 202 18.55 4.66 -11.91
CA TYR A 202 18.33 6.09 -11.68
C TYR A 202 17.54 6.72 -12.82
N GLU A 203 16.58 7.58 -12.49
CA GLU A 203 16.01 8.57 -13.40
C GLU A 203 16.54 9.95 -13.02
N VAL A 204 17.28 10.59 -13.93
CA VAL A 204 17.93 11.90 -13.72
C VAL A 204 17.35 12.91 -14.67
N GLU A 205 16.89 14.03 -14.13
CA GLU A 205 16.44 15.16 -14.92
C GLU A 205 17.57 16.19 -15.07
N ALA A 206 18.01 16.43 -16.31
CA ALA A 206 19.03 17.40 -16.63
C ALA A 206 18.94 17.78 -18.12
N PRO A 207 19.42 18.99 -18.51
CA PRO A 207 19.63 19.33 -19.93
C PRO A 207 20.58 18.34 -20.59
N GLU A 208 20.27 17.93 -21.82
CA GLU A 208 21.13 16.98 -22.58
C GLU A 208 22.58 17.45 -22.71
N THR A 209 22.81 18.76 -22.73
CA THR A 209 24.16 19.37 -22.83
C THR A 209 25.04 19.13 -21.60
N LEU A 210 24.49 18.66 -20.49
CA LEU A 210 25.19 18.34 -19.24
C LEU A 210 25.47 16.85 -19.08
N MET A 211 24.87 16.00 -19.92
CA MET A 211 25.04 14.55 -19.82
C MET A 211 26.44 14.11 -20.25
N GLY A 212 26.94 13.01 -19.68
CA GLY A 212 28.26 12.48 -19.91
C GLY A 212 29.22 12.74 -18.75
N GLU A 213 30.46 13.11 -19.01
CA GLU A 213 31.51 13.25 -17.97
C GLU A 213 31.24 14.37 -16.96
N GLU A 214 30.41 15.37 -17.32
CA GLU A 214 30.11 16.51 -16.46
C GLU A 214 29.00 16.24 -15.44
N LEU A 215 28.24 15.16 -15.61
CA LEU A 215 27.13 14.81 -14.77
C LEU A 215 27.31 13.38 -14.21
N LEU A 216 27.32 13.29 -12.89
CA LEU A 216 27.52 12.03 -12.16
C LEU A 216 26.42 11.84 -11.12
N VAL A 217 26.08 10.57 -10.82
CA VAL A 217 25.33 10.19 -9.63
C VAL A 217 26.22 9.37 -8.72
N SER A 218 26.26 9.73 -7.44
CA SER A 218 26.95 8.98 -6.39
C SER A 218 25.91 8.37 -5.45
N ALA A 219 26.06 7.08 -5.11
CA ALA A 219 25.34 6.42 -4.02
C ALA A 219 26.34 6.00 -2.93
N SER A 220 26.16 6.52 -1.73
CA SER A 220 26.96 6.18 -0.55
C SER A 220 26.14 5.32 0.39
N VAL A 221 26.53 4.05 0.57
CA VAL A 221 25.84 3.06 1.42
C VAL A 221 26.49 2.99 2.79
N SER A 222 25.68 2.97 3.84
CA SER A 222 26.14 2.73 5.21
C SER A 222 25.18 1.80 5.96
N PHE A 223 25.70 1.12 7.00
CA PHE A 223 24.91 0.28 7.89
C PHE A 223 25.17 0.66 9.34
N LYS A 224 24.11 1.04 10.06
CA LYS A 224 24.20 1.53 11.45
C LYS A 224 25.29 2.61 11.64
N GLY A 225 25.40 3.50 10.65
CA GLY A 225 26.35 4.63 10.63
C GLY A 225 27.76 4.29 10.15
N VAL A 226 28.05 3.03 9.84
CA VAL A 226 29.36 2.61 9.30
C VAL A 226 29.32 2.60 7.77
N PRO A 227 30.24 3.28 7.07
CA PRO A 227 30.33 3.22 5.63
C PRO A 227 30.58 1.79 5.12
N VAL A 228 29.80 1.38 4.12
CA VAL A 228 29.90 0.06 3.47
C VAL A 228 30.55 0.20 2.10
N SER A 229 29.97 1.03 1.25
CA SER A 229 30.49 1.26 -0.11
C SER A 229 30.06 2.62 -0.66
N ARG A 230 30.72 3.03 -1.74
CA ARG A 230 30.32 4.17 -2.56
C ARG A 230 30.50 3.83 -4.03
N VAL A 231 29.45 4.05 -4.83
CA VAL A 231 29.51 3.95 -6.29
C VAL A 231 29.27 5.31 -6.91
N ILE A 232 30.01 5.62 -7.98
CA ILE A 232 29.85 6.85 -8.76
C ILE A 232 29.70 6.44 -10.21
N THR A 233 28.64 6.93 -10.86
CA THR A 233 28.29 6.56 -12.24
C THR A 233 28.07 7.82 -13.07
N ALA A 234 28.62 7.84 -14.29
CA ALA A 234 28.38 8.93 -15.24
C ALA A 234 26.94 8.84 -15.79
N VAL A 235 26.27 9.98 -15.84
CA VAL A 235 24.91 10.10 -16.40
C VAL A 235 25.04 10.40 -17.89
N THR A 236 24.87 9.38 -18.71
CA THR A 236 24.96 9.48 -20.18
C THR A 236 23.61 9.61 -20.86
N SER A 237 22.54 9.35 -20.12
CA SER A 237 21.15 9.50 -20.54
C SER A 237 20.28 9.77 -19.32
N GLY A 238 19.00 10.09 -19.50
CA GLY A 238 18.04 10.25 -18.39
C GLY A 238 17.85 9.01 -17.51
N HIS A 239 18.24 7.82 -17.99
CA HIS A 239 18.18 6.55 -17.25
C HIS A 239 19.59 5.95 -17.15
N VAL A 240 20.01 5.60 -15.94
CA VAL A 240 21.35 5.07 -15.66
C VAL A 240 21.26 3.93 -14.66
N GLU A 241 22.03 2.88 -14.90
CA GLU A 241 22.15 1.74 -14.01
C GLU A 241 23.49 1.77 -13.26
N ALA A 242 23.46 1.33 -12.01
CA ALA A 242 24.64 1.16 -11.18
C ALA A 242 24.47 -0.04 -10.23
N ARG A 243 25.57 -0.42 -9.60
CA ARG A 243 25.58 -1.52 -8.65
C ARG A 243 26.47 -1.19 -7.47
N ALA A 244 25.93 -1.21 -6.27
CA ALA A 244 26.64 -0.99 -5.03
C ALA A 244 26.90 -2.33 -4.31
N ASP A 245 28.14 -2.59 -3.92
CA ASP A 245 28.51 -3.70 -3.03
C ASP A 245 27.96 -3.42 -1.62
N VAL A 246 27.30 -4.40 -1.00
CA VAL A 246 26.72 -4.29 0.34
C VAL A 246 27.30 -5.29 1.34
N PHE A 247 28.41 -5.94 0.97
CA PHE A 247 29.08 -6.91 1.83
C PHE A 247 29.85 -6.20 2.96
N LEU A 248 29.49 -6.48 4.20
CA LEU A 248 30.16 -5.92 5.40
C LEU A 248 31.51 -6.57 5.61
N ARG A 249 32.60 -5.79 5.54
CA ARG A 249 33.98 -6.25 5.69
C ARG A 249 34.63 -5.88 7.01
N HIS A 250 33.92 -5.10 7.84
CA HIS A 250 34.42 -4.65 9.14
C HIS A 250 33.67 -5.33 10.30
N ASN A 251 34.43 -5.85 11.25
CA ASN A 251 33.90 -6.59 12.40
C ASN A 251 33.78 -5.70 13.65
N ASP A 252 33.61 -4.38 13.50
CA ASP A 252 33.55 -3.43 14.64
C ASP A 252 32.31 -3.63 15.54
N TYR A 253 31.36 -4.45 15.11
CA TYR A 253 30.12 -4.76 15.84
C TYR A 253 30.09 -6.16 16.45
N GLY A 254 31.18 -6.94 16.39
CA GLY A 254 31.17 -8.34 16.79
C GLY A 254 30.26 -9.20 15.91
N LEU A 255 29.91 -8.70 14.71
CA LEU A 255 29.02 -9.34 13.76
C LEU A 255 29.80 -10.20 12.79
N GLU A 256 29.16 -11.26 12.31
CA GLU A 256 29.71 -12.09 11.24
C GLU A 256 29.90 -11.27 9.96
N TRP A 257 30.91 -11.62 9.19
CA TRP A 257 31.13 -11.06 7.86
C TRP A 257 29.96 -11.47 6.95
N GLY A 258 29.49 -10.58 6.12
CA GLY A 258 28.45 -10.90 5.17
C GLY A 258 27.46 -9.76 4.93
N VAL A 259 26.31 -10.13 4.39
CA VAL A 259 25.17 -9.23 4.17
C VAL A 259 24.18 -9.36 5.34
N ARG A 260 23.75 -8.24 5.87
CA ARG A 260 22.66 -8.20 6.87
C ARG A 260 21.33 -8.24 6.12
N SER A 261 20.62 -9.35 6.28
CA SER A 261 19.32 -9.52 5.64
C SER A 261 18.18 -9.03 6.53
N TRP A 262 17.16 -8.48 5.91
CA TRP A 262 15.93 -8.06 6.58
C TRP A 262 14.97 -9.25 6.76
N SER A 263 14.42 -9.40 7.94
CA SER A 263 13.30 -10.30 8.24
C SER A 263 12.40 -9.69 9.32
N PRO A 264 11.22 -10.27 9.60
CA PRO A 264 10.38 -9.84 10.72
C PRO A 264 11.10 -9.81 12.06
N GLU A 265 11.98 -10.78 12.30
CA GLU A 265 12.73 -10.91 13.55
C GLU A 265 13.95 -9.98 13.62
N GLU A 266 14.57 -9.71 12.47
CA GLU A 266 15.75 -8.85 12.33
C GLU A 266 15.54 -7.86 11.17
N PRO A 267 14.79 -6.75 11.39
CA PRO A 267 14.47 -5.79 10.34
C PRO A 267 15.62 -4.82 10.08
N ASP A 268 16.78 -5.37 9.69
CA ASP A 268 17.98 -4.61 9.40
C ASP A 268 17.84 -3.80 8.09
N LEU A 269 18.05 -2.49 8.20
CA LEU A 269 17.99 -1.54 7.10
C LEU A 269 19.36 -0.89 6.88
N TYR A 270 19.71 -0.68 5.60
CA TYR A 270 20.87 0.09 5.19
C TYR A 270 20.46 1.51 4.84
N ASP A 271 21.24 2.49 5.23
CA ASP A 271 21.12 3.86 4.76
C ASP A 271 21.79 4.02 3.40
N VAL A 272 21.22 4.82 2.53
CA VAL A 272 21.83 5.27 1.28
C VAL A 272 21.64 6.77 1.08
N GLU A 273 22.71 7.46 0.70
CA GLU A 273 22.70 8.88 0.34
C GLU A 273 23.07 9.02 -1.12
N PHE A 274 22.18 9.60 -1.90
CA PHE A 274 22.38 9.90 -3.31
C PHE A 274 22.81 11.35 -3.48
N GLN A 275 23.78 11.60 -4.36
CA GLN A 275 24.21 12.93 -4.75
C GLN A 275 24.26 13.03 -6.27
N VAL A 276 23.63 14.04 -6.83
CA VAL A 276 23.85 14.44 -8.23
C VAL A 276 24.96 15.47 -8.24
N ILE A 277 26.01 15.17 -9.00
CA ILE A 277 27.22 15.99 -9.09
C ILE A 277 27.33 16.52 -10.53
N CYS A 278 27.29 17.86 -10.67
CA CYS A 278 27.40 18.53 -11.95
C CYS A 278 28.69 19.39 -11.96
N ARG A 279 29.60 19.17 -12.89
CA ARG A 279 30.88 19.90 -13.01
C ARG A 279 31.69 19.94 -11.71
N GLY A 280 31.64 18.84 -10.94
CA GLY A 280 32.35 18.70 -9.68
C GLY A 280 31.62 19.28 -8.44
N GLU A 281 30.47 19.92 -8.60
CA GLU A 281 29.65 20.44 -7.49
C GLU A 281 28.45 19.56 -7.25
N VAL A 282 28.10 19.29 -5.97
CA VAL A 282 26.87 18.60 -5.59
C VAL A 282 25.70 19.56 -5.79
N VAL A 283 24.79 19.20 -6.67
CA VAL A 283 23.62 20.02 -7.04
C VAL A 283 22.30 19.49 -6.45
N ASP A 284 22.19 18.19 -6.17
CA ASP A 284 21.05 17.57 -5.51
C ASP A 284 21.50 16.50 -4.52
N GLU A 285 20.82 16.41 -3.38
CA GLU A 285 21.06 15.40 -2.35
C GLU A 285 19.73 14.75 -1.94
N VAL A 286 19.68 13.42 -1.99
CA VAL A 286 18.50 12.64 -1.60
C VAL A 286 18.92 11.57 -0.59
N GLY A 287 18.30 11.60 0.59
CA GLY A 287 18.43 10.54 1.58
C GLY A 287 17.43 9.42 1.32
N SER A 288 17.86 8.17 1.50
CA SER A 288 17.02 6.99 1.34
C SER A 288 17.50 5.84 2.22
N TYR A 289 16.79 4.73 2.17
CA TYR A 289 17.17 3.46 2.80
C TYR A 289 16.69 2.28 1.95
N PHE A 290 17.27 1.13 2.19
CA PHE A 290 16.87 -0.13 1.58
C PHE A 290 17.12 -1.30 2.53
N ALA A 291 16.66 -2.48 2.16
CA ALA A 291 17.00 -3.71 2.83
C ALA A 291 17.49 -4.78 1.87
N MET A 292 18.39 -5.62 2.34
CA MET A 292 18.78 -6.82 1.62
C MET A 292 17.84 -7.95 2.02
N ARG A 293 17.01 -8.40 1.08
CA ARG A 293 16.11 -9.55 1.26
C ARG A 293 15.75 -10.18 -0.06
N GLU A 294 15.45 -11.46 -0.03
CA GLU A 294 14.87 -12.22 -1.13
C GLU A 294 13.55 -12.86 -0.69
N ILE A 295 12.50 -12.74 -1.50
CA ILE A 295 11.29 -13.53 -1.39
C ILE A 295 11.17 -14.40 -2.62
N ARG A 296 10.98 -15.71 -2.46
CA ARG A 296 11.00 -16.66 -3.56
C ARG A 296 10.01 -17.80 -3.29
N ILE A 297 9.48 -18.36 -4.37
CA ILE A 297 8.69 -19.61 -4.33
C ILE A 297 9.57 -20.77 -4.73
N ASP A 298 9.51 -21.85 -3.95
CA ASP A 298 10.16 -23.12 -4.20
C ASP A 298 9.15 -24.26 -4.00
N GLY A 299 8.58 -24.73 -5.11
CA GLY A 299 7.47 -25.66 -5.10
C GLY A 299 6.30 -25.15 -4.25
N PRO A 300 5.85 -25.89 -3.21
CA PRO A 300 4.76 -25.50 -2.35
C PRO A 300 5.16 -24.50 -1.24
N ASN A 301 6.42 -24.06 -1.19
CA ASN A 301 6.94 -23.25 -0.11
C ASN A 301 7.18 -21.79 -0.56
N ILE A 302 6.95 -20.86 0.34
CA ILE A 302 7.40 -19.47 0.24
C ILE A 302 8.66 -19.34 1.09
N LEU A 303 9.73 -18.84 0.50
CA LEU A 303 11.02 -18.66 1.16
C LEU A 303 11.32 -17.18 1.35
N LEU A 304 11.70 -16.78 2.56
CA LEU A 304 12.31 -15.49 2.86
C LEU A 304 13.80 -15.74 3.16
N ASN A 305 14.68 -15.12 2.39
CA ASN A 305 16.15 -15.28 2.51
C ASN A 305 16.57 -16.76 2.50
N GLY A 306 15.95 -17.57 1.62
CA GLY A 306 16.21 -19.00 1.48
C GLY A 306 15.63 -19.90 2.58
N ARG A 307 14.88 -19.35 3.55
CA ARG A 307 14.25 -20.13 4.64
C ARG A 307 12.74 -20.16 4.48
N PRO A 308 12.06 -21.31 4.74
CA PRO A 308 10.60 -21.36 4.72
C PRO A 308 9.96 -20.34 5.64
N LEU A 309 9.00 -19.59 5.11
CA LEU A 309 8.23 -18.58 5.81
C LEU A 309 6.79 -19.04 6.00
N TYR A 310 6.38 -19.24 7.24
CA TYR A 310 4.96 -19.41 7.57
C TYR A 310 4.33 -18.05 7.86
N GLN A 311 3.37 -17.64 7.05
CA GLN A 311 2.75 -16.33 7.13
C GLN A 311 1.55 -16.36 8.08
N ARG A 312 1.62 -15.60 9.18
CA ARG A 312 0.52 -15.34 10.12
C ARG A 312 0.03 -13.92 9.88
N LEU A 313 -0.91 -13.78 8.94
CA LEU A 313 -1.39 -12.47 8.51
C LEU A 313 -2.73 -12.13 9.15
N ILE A 314 -3.01 -10.83 9.17
CA ILE A 314 -4.33 -10.29 9.50
C ILE A 314 -4.78 -9.32 8.41
N LEU A 315 -6.07 -9.33 8.09
CA LEU A 315 -6.67 -8.39 7.15
C LEU A 315 -6.84 -7.03 7.82
N ASP A 316 -6.33 -5.98 7.17
CA ASP A 316 -6.42 -4.60 7.64
C ASP A 316 -6.99 -3.69 6.55
N GLN A 317 -8.20 -3.20 6.77
CA GLN A 317 -8.85 -2.27 5.85
C GLN A 317 -8.36 -0.82 6.00
N GLY A 318 -7.61 -0.51 7.05
CA GLY A 318 -7.04 0.81 7.29
C GLY A 318 -8.07 1.92 7.46
N TYR A 319 -9.15 1.66 8.20
CA TYR A 319 -10.17 2.65 8.55
C TYR A 319 -10.05 3.07 10.01
N TRP A 320 -10.26 4.38 10.26
CA TRP A 320 -10.33 4.96 11.60
C TRP A 320 -11.72 5.57 11.84
N LYS A 321 -12.14 5.63 13.10
CA LYS A 321 -13.49 6.06 13.49
C LYS A 321 -13.82 7.48 13.02
N ASP A 322 -12.93 8.43 13.26
CA ASP A 322 -13.16 9.85 13.05
C ASP A 322 -12.58 10.40 11.74
N SER A 323 -11.80 9.58 11.01
CA SER A 323 -11.08 10.00 9.81
C SER A 323 -11.16 9.04 8.63
N HIS A 324 -11.91 7.96 8.74
CA HIS A 324 -12.13 6.93 7.71
C HIS A 324 -10.80 6.40 7.14
N LEU A 325 -10.54 6.53 5.83
CA LEU A 325 -9.31 6.02 5.20
C LEU A 325 -8.04 6.78 5.60
N THR A 326 -8.17 8.01 6.09
CA THR A 326 -7.02 8.85 6.44
C THR A 326 -6.52 8.52 7.83
N PRO A 327 -5.25 8.12 8.02
CA PRO A 327 -4.70 7.94 9.37
C PRO A 327 -4.74 9.27 10.13
N PRO A 328 -5.18 9.26 11.40
CA PRO A 328 -5.29 10.50 12.18
C PRO A 328 -3.92 11.14 12.49
N SER A 329 -2.87 10.35 12.58
CA SER A 329 -1.48 10.80 12.78
C SER A 329 -0.49 9.68 12.43
N GLU A 330 0.81 10.01 12.40
CA GLU A 330 1.86 9.00 12.21
C GLU A 330 1.94 8.05 13.43
N GLU A 331 1.69 8.55 14.63
CA GLU A 331 1.65 7.73 15.86
C GLU A 331 0.55 6.67 15.79
N ALA A 332 -0.60 6.98 15.18
CA ALA A 332 -1.68 6.01 15.01
C ALA A 332 -1.26 4.86 14.08
N LEU A 333 -0.48 5.15 13.02
CA LEU A 333 0.09 4.11 12.15
C LEU A 333 1.05 3.20 12.91
N ILE A 334 1.90 3.78 13.75
CA ILE A 334 2.85 3.04 14.59
C ILE A 334 2.10 2.15 15.59
N GLU A 335 1.08 2.69 16.21
CA GLU A 335 0.26 1.98 17.21
C GLU A 335 -0.47 0.78 16.58
N ASP A 336 -1.03 0.91 15.37
CA ASP A 336 -1.69 -0.18 14.66
C ASP A 336 -0.69 -1.34 14.41
N ILE A 337 0.53 -1.05 13.94
CA ILE A 337 1.57 -2.07 13.73
C ILE A 337 1.94 -2.76 15.06
N ASP A 338 2.13 -1.99 16.12
CA ASP A 338 2.49 -2.54 17.45
C ASP A 338 1.37 -3.44 18.00
N LYS A 339 0.11 -3.06 17.81
CA LYS A 339 -1.04 -3.87 18.22
C LYS A 339 -1.18 -5.16 17.40
N ILE A 340 -0.89 -5.10 16.10
CA ILE A 340 -0.87 -6.30 15.24
C ILE A 340 0.24 -7.27 15.70
N HIS A 341 1.42 -6.76 16.02
CA HIS A 341 2.50 -7.58 16.60
C HIS A 341 2.10 -8.17 17.98
N ALA A 342 1.43 -7.38 18.83
CA ALA A 342 0.96 -7.84 20.13
C ALA A 342 -0.03 -9.02 20.03
N LEU A 343 -0.76 -9.12 18.92
CA LEU A 343 -1.66 -10.24 18.62
C LEU A 343 -0.94 -11.48 18.03
N GLY A 344 0.41 -11.43 17.84
CA GLY A 344 1.20 -12.55 17.33
C GLY A 344 1.22 -12.71 15.80
N TYR A 345 0.80 -11.72 15.06
CA TYR A 345 0.92 -11.70 13.59
C TYR A 345 2.32 -11.23 13.17
N ASN A 346 2.84 -11.80 12.09
CA ASN A 346 4.09 -11.35 11.46
C ASN A 346 3.88 -10.55 10.18
N GLY A 347 2.62 -10.33 9.79
CA GLY A 347 2.28 -9.55 8.62
C GLY A 347 0.79 -9.24 8.52
N LEU A 348 0.45 -8.49 7.48
CA LEU A 348 -0.92 -8.07 7.19
C LEU A 348 -1.19 -8.03 5.68
N ARG A 349 -2.47 -8.10 5.33
CA ARG A 349 -2.98 -7.69 4.03
C ARG A 349 -3.57 -6.29 4.19
N LYS A 350 -3.02 -5.31 3.50
CA LYS A 350 -3.63 -3.98 3.44
C LYS A 350 -4.73 -4.01 2.38
N HIS A 351 -5.96 -4.28 2.86
CA HIS A 351 -7.06 -4.75 2.04
C HIS A 351 -7.72 -3.65 1.21
N GLN A 352 -7.69 -3.81 -0.11
CA GLN A 352 -8.29 -2.91 -1.11
C GLN A 352 -7.93 -1.42 -0.90
N LYS A 353 -6.74 -1.16 -0.35
CA LYS A 353 -6.23 0.17 -0.06
C LYS A 353 -4.72 0.23 -0.28
N THR A 354 -4.27 1.25 -0.98
CA THR A 354 -2.85 1.63 -0.99
C THR A 354 -2.60 2.56 0.18
N GLU A 355 -1.82 2.12 1.16
CA GLU A 355 -1.62 2.84 2.40
C GLU A 355 -0.65 4.03 2.25
N ASP A 356 -0.60 4.89 3.26
CA ASP A 356 0.38 5.97 3.40
C ASP A 356 1.81 5.40 3.41
N GLU A 357 2.75 6.03 2.73
CA GLU A 357 4.14 5.55 2.65
C GLU A 357 4.81 5.50 4.04
N ARG A 358 4.40 6.36 4.98
CA ARG A 358 4.88 6.33 6.38
C ARG A 358 4.49 5.02 7.09
N PHE A 359 3.32 4.44 6.79
CA PHE A 359 2.94 3.12 7.29
C PHE A 359 3.90 2.04 6.78
N LEU A 360 4.20 2.05 5.47
CA LEU A 360 5.14 1.11 4.88
C LEU A 360 6.55 1.27 5.47
N TYR A 361 6.99 2.51 5.70
CA TYR A 361 8.24 2.79 6.40
C TYR A 361 8.28 2.14 7.79
N TRP A 362 7.20 2.29 8.58
CA TRP A 362 7.17 1.69 9.91
C TRP A 362 7.03 0.17 9.86
N CYS A 363 6.42 -0.39 8.83
CA CYS A 363 6.47 -1.84 8.56
C CYS A 363 7.90 -2.29 8.23
N ASP A 364 8.65 -1.53 7.42
CA ASP A 364 10.05 -1.81 7.13
C ASP A 364 10.93 -1.80 8.39
N VAL A 365 10.73 -0.81 9.25
CA VAL A 365 11.49 -0.62 10.51
C VAL A 365 11.15 -1.66 11.57
N LYS A 366 9.89 -2.08 11.64
CA LYS A 366 9.38 -2.97 12.69
C LYS A 366 9.29 -4.44 12.26
N GLY A 367 9.60 -4.76 11.01
CA GLY A 367 9.58 -6.13 10.52
C GLY A 367 8.18 -6.69 10.25
N MET A 368 7.22 -5.86 9.85
CA MET A 368 5.87 -6.28 9.49
C MET A 368 5.79 -6.62 8.01
N LEU A 369 5.44 -7.86 7.68
CA LEU A 369 5.22 -8.28 6.29
C LEU A 369 3.93 -7.66 5.73
N VAL A 370 3.94 -7.23 4.47
CA VAL A 370 2.79 -6.59 3.83
C VAL A 370 2.47 -7.27 2.50
N TRP A 371 1.20 -7.64 2.32
CA TRP A 371 0.62 -7.83 1.00
C TRP A 371 0.01 -6.50 0.57
N SER A 372 0.49 -5.98 -0.57
CA SER A 372 0.03 -4.71 -1.11
C SER A 372 -1.08 -4.96 -2.12
N GLU A 373 -2.25 -4.41 -1.83
CA GLU A 373 -3.44 -4.48 -2.66
C GLU A 373 -3.77 -3.12 -3.28
N VAL A 374 -4.73 -3.11 -4.19
CA VAL A 374 -5.35 -1.92 -4.75
C VAL A 374 -6.86 -1.98 -4.57
N ALA A 375 -7.49 -0.82 -4.59
CA ALA A 375 -8.95 -0.69 -4.58
C ALA A 375 -9.57 -1.38 -5.80
N ALA A 376 -10.58 -2.23 -5.57
CA ALA A 376 -11.32 -2.87 -6.65
C ALA A 376 -12.30 -1.90 -7.35
N ALA A 377 -12.49 -2.07 -8.64
CA ALA A 377 -13.70 -1.65 -9.35
C ALA A 377 -14.79 -2.71 -9.20
N TYR A 378 -16.05 -2.38 -9.54
CA TYR A 378 -17.19 -3.31 -9.39
C TYR A 378 -17.93 -3.57 -10.69
N GLN A 379 -17.44 -3.04 -11.81
CA GLN A 379 -17.91 -3.33 -13.17
C GLN A 379 -16.74 -3.60 -14.08
N TYR A 380 -16.91 -4.54 -15.01
CA TYR A 380 -15.97 -4.81 -16.08
C TYR A 380 -16.37 -4.07 -17.34
N THR A 381 -15.57 -3.08 -17.76
CA THR A 381 -15.72 -2.30 -19.00
C THR A 381 -14.32 -1.89 -19.48
N ASP A 382 -14.21 -1.46 -20.75
CA ASP A 382 -12.94 -0.93 -21.27
C ASP A 382 -12.43 0.27 -20.47
N TYR A 383 -13.34 1.09 -19.96
CA TYR A 383 -12.99 2.21 -19.07
C TYR A 383 -12.41 1.72 -17.74
N ALA A 384 -13.07 0.75 -17.07
CA ALA A 384 -12.57 0.18 -15.83
C ALA A 384 -11.20 -0.49 -16.01
N VAL A 385 -11.00 -1.23 -17.11
CA VAL A 385 -9.71 -1.83 -17.48
C VAL A 385 -8.61 -0.77 -17.58
N GLN A 386 -8.89 0.36 -18.24
CA GLN A 386 -7.93 1.46 -18.41
C GLN A 386 -7.58 2.12 -17.07
N GLU A 387 -8.59 2.52 -16.28
CA GLU A 387 -8.39 3.22 -15.00
C GLU A 387 -7.63 2.34 -14.00
N PHE A 388 -8.06 1.09 -13.86
CA PHE A 388 -7.42 0.12 -12.97
C PHE A 388 -5.96 -0.16 -13.35
N THR A 389 -5.69 -0.39 -14.64
CA THR A 389 -4.33 -0.69 -15.13
C THR A 389 -3.37 0.46 -14.86
N ARG A 390 -3.80 1.71 -15.12
CA ARG A 390 -2.97 2.89 -14.87
C ARG A 390 -2.62 3.01 -13.40
N GLU A 391 -3.62 3.01 -12.54
CA GLU A 391 -3.42 3.20 -11.11
C GLU A 391 -2.60 2.05 -10.49
N TRP A 392 -2.86 0.81 -10.89
CA TRP A 392 -2.08 -0.33 -10.43
C TRP A 392 -0.59 -0.20 -10.75
N MET A 393 -0.26 0.21 -11.97
CA MET A 393 1.14 0.40 -12.38
C MET A 393 1.83 1.55 -11.62
N GLU A 394 1.10 2.63 -11.34
CA GLU A 394 1.59 3.74 -10.51
C GLU A 394 1.89 3.24 -9.09
N ILE A 395 0.99 2.47 -8.48
CA ILE A 395 1.15 1.89 -7.14
C ILE A 395 2.35 0.95 -7.06
N VAL A 396 2.50 0.03 -8.00
CA VAL A 396 3.64 -0.91 -8.00
C VAL A 396 4.96 -0.17 -8.10
N LYS A 397 5.05 0.86 -8.95
CA LYS A 397 6.26 1.68 -9.10
C LYS A 397 6.57 2.48 -7.83
N GLN A 398 5.58 3.17 -7.27
CA GLN A 398 5.80 4.01 -6.08
C GLN A 398 6.22 3.22 -4.85
N ASN A 399 5.72 1.99 -4.69
CA ASN A 399 5.96 1.16 -3.50
C ASN A 399 7.05 0.10 -3.70
N TYR A 400 7.69 0.06 -4.88
CA TYR A 400 8.66 -0.97 -5.25
C TYR A 400 9.78 -1.15 -4.23
N ASN A 401 10.32 -0.05 -3.70
CA ASN A 401 11.51 -0.08 -2.85
C ASN A 401 11.27 -0.58 -1.42
N HIS A 402 10.00 -0.68 -0.95
CA HIS A 402 9.70 -1.11 0.41
C HIS A 402 9.98 -2.61 0.64
N PRO A 403 10.91 -2.97 1.54
CA PRO A 403 11.23 -4.37 1.83
C PRO A 403 10.08 -5.13 2.51
N CYS A 404 9.20 -4.47 3.27
CA CYS A 404 8.06 -5.10 3.93
C CYS A 404 7.05 -5.69 2.94
N ILE A 405 6.93 -5.13 1.73
CA ILE A 405 6.05 -5.67 0.70
C ILE A 405 6.66 -6.95 0.15
N ILE A 406 5.99 -8.07 0.40
CA ILE A 406 6.43 -9.40 -0.03
C ILE A 406 5.54 -10.02 -1.11
N THR A 407 4.36 -9.45 -1.36
CA THR A 407 3.37 -9.97 -2.31
C THR A 407 2.55 -8.82 -2.88
N TRP A 408 2.25 -8.89 -4.18
CA TRP A 408 1.33 -8.01 -4.89
C TRP A 408 0.00 -8.71 -5.12
N THR A 409 -1.12 -8.05 -4.80
CA THR A 409 -2.47 -8.61 -4.91
C THR A 409 -3.40 -7.62 -5.63
N PRO A 410 -3.46 -7.67 -6.98
CA PRO A 410 -4.26 -6.71 -7.76
C PRO A 410 -5.77 -6.91 -7.62
N PHE A 411 -6.28 -8.13 -7.62
CA PHE A 411 -7.72 -8.39 -7.49
C PHE A 411 -8.03 -9.20 -6.23
N ASN A 412 -9.25 -8.99 -5.72
CA ASN A 412 -9.81 -9.71 -4.60
C ASN A 412 -11.22 -10.19 -4.93
N GLU A 413 -11.52 -11.47 -4.67
CA GLU A 413 -12.87 -12.06 -4.75
C GLU A 413 -13.59 -11.82 -6.09
N SER A 414 -12.84 -11.72 -7.17
CA SER A 414 -13.35 -11.45 -8.52
C SER A 414 -14.11 -10.13 -8.67
N TRP A 415 -13.95 -9.17 -7.72
CA TRP A 415 -14.50 -7.83 -7.88
C TRP A 415 -13.88 -7.14 -9.10
N GLY A 416 -14.73 -6.56 -9.95
CA GLY A 416 -14.34 -5.96 -11.23
C GLY A 416 -14.11 -6.95 -12.37
N VAL A 417 -14.06 -8.25 -12.07
CA VAL A 417 -13.91 -9.35 -13.02
C VAL A 417 -14.86 -10.50 -12.67
N SER A 418 -16.13 -10.16 -12.45
CA SER A 418 -17.14 -11.03 -11.83
C SER A 418 -17.47 -12.33 -12.61
N HIS A 419 -17.05 -12.43 -13.87
CA HIS A 419 -17.23 -13.60 -14.72
C HIS A 419 -15.90 -14.26 -15.11
N ILE A 420 -14.83 -14.01 -14.34
CA ILE A 420 -13.49 -14.54 -14.57
C ILE A 420 -13.48 -16.06 -14.65
N GLU A 421 -14.38 -16.75 -13.96
CA GLU A 421 -14.48 -18.21 -14.03
C GLU A 421 -14.60 -18.71 -15.46
N THR A 422 -15.40 -18.03 -16.32
CA THR A 422 -15.76 -18.51 -17.66
C THR A 422 -15.41 -17.54 -18.78
N ARG A 423 -15.37 -16.23 -18.52
CA ARG A 423 -15.22 -15.21 -19.56
C ARG A 423 -13.73 -14.95 -19.88
N LYS A 424 -13.32 -15.34 -21.08
CA LYS A 424 -11.93 -15.20 -21.54
C LYS A 424 -11.38 -13.79 -21.50
N GLN A 425 -12.18 -12.76 -21.75
CA GLN A 425 -11.75 -11.36 -21.70
C GLN A 425 -11.32 -10.96 -20.28
N GLU A 426 -12.08 -11.35 -19.26
CA GLU A 426 -11.74 -11.08 -17.86
C GLU A 426 -10.52 -11.90 -17.42
N GLN A 427 -10.40 -13.14 -17.87
CA GLN A 427 -9.20 -13.97 -17.67
C GLN A 427 -7.97 -13.31 -18.29
N HIS A 428 -8.04 -12.87 -19.56
CA HIS A 428 -6.93 -12.16 -20.21
C HIS A 428 -6.57 -10.84 -19.52
N PHE A 429 -7.55 -10.14 -18.94
CA PHE A 429 -7.26 -8.93 -18.18
C PHE A 429 -6.44 -9.23 -16.93
N THR A 430 -6.81 -10.24 -16.16
CA THR A 430 -6.04 -10.62 -14.96
C THR A 430 -4.65 -11.14 -15.33
N GLU A 431 -4.50 -11.91 -16.42
CA GLU A 431 -3.20 -12.31 -16.95
C GLU A 431 -2.35 -11.10 -17.37
N ALA A 432 -2.96 -10.12 -18.06
CA ALA A 432 -2.25 -8.90 -18.46
C ALA A 432 -1.73 -8.15 -17.24
N ILE A 433 -2.52 -7.98 -16.19
CA ILE A 433 -2.09 -7.35 -14.94
C ILE A 433 -0.98 -8.15 -14.25
N TYR A 434 -1.07 -9.48 -14.21
CA TYR A 434 0.01 -10.33 -13.71
C TYR A 434 1.33 -10.07 -14.44
N TYR A 435 1.35 -10.14 -15.78
CA TYR A 435 2.58 -9.95 -16.54
C TYR A 435 3.09 -8.50 -16.53
N LEU A 436 2.21 -7.51 -16.48
CA LEU A 436 2.59 -6.12 -16.26
C LEU A 436 3.29 -5.93 -14.91
N THR A 437 2.74 -6.52 -13.85
CA THR A 437 3.37 -6.49 -12.53
C THR A 437 4.75 -7.14 -12.56
N LYS A 438 4.86 -8.35 -13.18
CA LYS A 438 6.14 -9.05 -13.33
C LYS A 438 7.15 -8.31 -14.21
N SER A 439 6.71 -7.45 -15.13
CA SER A 439 7.60 -6.63 -15.95
C SER A 439 8.25 -5.47 -15.16
N ILE A 440 7.60 -5.03 -14.08
CA ILE A 440 8.13 -4.02 -13.16
C ILE A 440 8.91 -4.69 -12.02
N ASP A 441 8.33 -5.73 -11.44
CA ASP A 441 8.88 -6.48 -10.31
C ASP A 441 8.91 -7.99 -10.61
N LYS A 442 10.05 -8.46 -11.09
CA LYS A 442 10.25 -9.88 -11.45
C LYS A 442 10.38 -10.81 -10.23
N TYR A 443 10.66 -10.26 -9.05
CA TYR A 443 11.02 -11.05 -7.87
C TYR A 443 9.83 -11.38 -6.96
N ARG A 444 9.00 -10.37 -6.62
CA ARG A 444 7.89 -10.60 -5.69
C ARG A 444 6.81 -11.48 -6.31
N PRO A 445 6.24 -12.42 -5.55
CA PRO A 445 5.03 -13.15 -5.93
C PRO A 445 3.85 -12.23 -6.22
N VAL A 446 2.99 -12.67 -7.15
CA VAL A 446 1.72 -12.03 -7.47
C VAL A 446 0.59 -13.02 -7.23
N ILE A 447 -0.36 -12.65 -6.39
CA ILE A 447 -1.65 -13.32 -6.24
C ILE A 447 -2.63 -12.56 -7.11
N VAL A 448 -2.96 -13.13 -8.28
CA VAL A 448 -3.70 -12.36 -9.30
C VAL A 448 -5.12 -12.03 -8.88
N ASN A 449 -5.80 -12.96 -8.21
CA ASN A 449 -7.16 -12.78 -7.68
C ASN A 449 -7.26 -13.50 -6.35
N ASP A 450 -7.25 -12.77 -5.25
CA ASP A 450 -7.24 -13.39 -3.94
C ASP A 450 -8.58 -14.04 -3.60
N GLY A 451 -8.51 -15.27 -3.08
CA GLY A 451 -9.65 -16.00 -2.54
C GLY A 451 -10.19 -17.13 -3.40
N TRP A 452 -10.22 -17.00 -4.73
CA TRP A 452 -10.75 -17.99 -5.66
C TRP A 452 -10.51 -17.64 -7.14
N GLU A 453 -10.97 -18.54 -8.06
CA GLU A 453 -10.99 -18.32 -9.51
C GLU A 453 -9.67 -17.81 -10.09
N HIS A 454 -8.54 -18.36 -9.59
CA HIS A 454 -7.21 -17.99 -10.05
C HIS A 454 -6.99 -18.30 -11.52
N THR A 455 -6.42 -17.36 -12.26
CA THR A 455 -5.80 -17.57 -13.57
C THR A 455 -4.31 -17.89 -13.38
N VAL A 456 -3.39 -17.09 -13.90
CA VAL A 456 -1.96 -17.22 -13.62
C VAL A 456 -1.69 -16.56 -12.26
N SER A 457 -1.19 -17.32 -11.28
CA SER A 457 -0.90 -16.82 -9.94
C SER A 457 0.31 -17.55 -9.36
N ASP A 458 1.17 -16.85 -8.63
CA ASP A 458 2.34 -17.45 -7.99
C ASP A 458 1.98 -18.20 -6.69
N ILE A 459 0.92 -17.76 -6.02
CA ILE A 459 0.38 -18.35 -4.80
C ILE A 459 -1.12 -18.58 -5.04
N ILE A 460 -1.65 -19.71 -4.60
CA ILE A 460 -3.08 -20.01 -4.61
C ILE A 460 -3.65 -19.67 -3.25
N THR A 461 -4.69 -18.86 -3.23
CA THR A 461 -5.34 -18.40 -2.01
C THR A 461 -6.81 -18.77 -1.99
N LEU A 462 -7.33 -19.02 -0.80
CA LEU A 462 -8.68 -19.47 -0.58
C LEU A 462 -9.32 -18.71 0.58
N HIS A 463 -10.57 -18.29 0.41
CA HIS A 463 -11.39 -17.72 1.47
C HIS A 463 -12.38 -18.75 1.99
N ASP A 464 -12.41 -18.98 3.29
CA ASP A 464 -13.34 -19.92 3.90
C ASP A 464 -13.76 -19.47 5.31
N TYR A 465 -14.99 -19.05 5.44
CA TYR A 465 -15.57 -18.57 6.69
C TYR A 465 -16.35 -19.65 7.47
N GLU A 466 -15.97 -20.93 7.32
CA GLU A 466 -16.50 -22.00 8.13
C GLU A 466 -16.24 -21.73 9.63
N GLU A 467 -17.30 -21.75 10.44
CA GLU A 467 -17.20 -21.41 11.86
C GLU A 467 -16.76 -22.59 12.77
N VAL A 468 -16.69 -23.80 12.23
CA VAL A 468 -16.28 -25.01 12.95
C VAL A 468 -14.92 -25.48 12.45
N GLY A 469 -13.89 -25.32 13.26
CA GLY A 469 -12.50 -25.60 12.86
C GLY A 469 -12.25 -27.03 12.39
N GLU A 470 -12.90 -28.04 12.97
CA GLU A 470 -12.77 -29.43 12.52
C GLU A 470 -13.41 -29.65 11.13
N ILE A 471 -14.54 -29.01 10.84
CA ILE A 471 -15.18 -29.10 9.51
C ILE A 471 -14.29 -28.43 8.47
N LEU A 472 -13.77 -27.24 8.77
CA LEU A 472 -12.84 -26.52 7.90
C LEU A 472 -11.61 -27.40 7.60
N LYS A 473 -10.92 -27.88 8.64
CA LYS A 473 -9.73 -28.72 8.48
C LYS A 473 -9.99 -29.97 7.63
N ASN A 474 -11.03 -30.72 7.97
CA ASN A 474 -11.34 -31.97 7.29
C ASN A 474 -11.72 -31.75 5.82
N ARG A 475 -12.46 -30.67 5.51
CA ARG A 475 -12.76 -30.28 4.12
C ARG A 475 -11.48 -30.18 3.27
N TYR A 476 -10.47 -29.48 3.78
CA TYR A 476 -9.21 -29.28 3.05
C TYR A 476 -8.32 -30.53 3.03
N ILE A 477 -8.35 -31.37 4.06
CA ILE A 477 -7.58 -32.63 4.07
C ILE A 477 -8.23 -33.67 3.17
N ASP A 478 -9.52 -33.90 3.29
CA ASP A 478 -10.23 -34.98 2.61
C ASP A 478 -10.52 -34.65 1.13
N CYS A 479 -10.75 -33.37 0.79
CA CYS A 479 -11.14 -32.93 -0.55
C CYS A 479 -10.05 -32.11 -1.26
N LYS A 480 -8.80 -32.19 -0.87
CA LYS A 480 -7.72 -31.36 -1.41
C LYS A 480 -7.70 -31.34 -2.94
N ASP A 481 -7.64 -32.53 -3.56
CA ASP A 481 -7.48 -32.63 -5.00
C ASP A 481 -8.73 -32.11 -5.74
N GLN A 482 -9.92 -32.37 -5.21
CA GLN A 482 -11.18 -31.89 -5.78
C GLN A 482 -11.28 -30.37 -5.72
N ILE A 483 -10.92 -29.76 -4.57
CA ILE A 483 -10.90 -28.29 -4.40
C ILE A 483 -9.93 -27.66 -5.41
N LEU A 484 -8.72 -28.18 -5.51
CA LEU A 484 -7.67 -27.63 -6.38
C LEU A 484 -7.86 -27.92 -7.86
N THR A 485 -8.70 -28.91 -8.21
CA THR A 485 -9.03 -29.28 -9.61
C THR A 485 -10.37 -28.72 -10.09
N THR A 486 -11.03 -27.87 -9.30
CA THR A 486 -12.33 -27.27 -9.64
C THR A 486 -13.53 -28.23 -9.63
N GLU A 487 -13.38 -29.46 -9.11
CA GLU A 487 -14.48 -30.42 -9.02
C GLU A 487 -15.43 -30.15 -7.85
N VAL A 488 -14.95 -29.47 -6.81
CA VAL A 488 -15.70 -29.12 -5.61
C VAL A 488 -15.45 -27.65 -5.26
N TYR A 489 -16.53 -26.92 -5.04
CA TYR A 489 -16.45 -25.57 -4.47
C TYR A 489 -16.06 -25.63 -3.00
N HIS A 490 -15.06 -24.83 -2.60
CA HIS A 490 -14.60 -24.79 -1.23
C HIS A 490 -15.39 -23.82 -0.34
N SER A 491 -15.85 -22.68 -0.90
CA SER A 491 -16.61 -21.64 -0.20
C SER A 491 -17.47 -20.87 -1.20
N ASN A 492 -18.62 -20.38 -0.77
CA ASN A 492 -19.53 -19.53 -1.58
C ASN A 492 -19.82 -20.06 -3.00
N HIS A 493 -19.73 -21.37 -3.21
CA HIS A 493 -19.85 -22.03 -4.51
C HIS A 493 -18.81 -21.53 -5.54
N LYS A 494 -17.60 -21.18 -5.09
CA LYS A 494 -16.48 -20.72 -5.90
C LYS A 494 -15.44 -21.80 -6.08
N SER A 495 -14.85 -21.87 -7.28
CA SER A 495 -13.74 -22.76 -7.61
C SER A 495 -12.40 -22.09 -7.28
N ALA A 496 -11.40 -22.86 -6.86
CA ALA A 496 -10.06 -22.33 -6.62
C ALA A 496 -9.43 -21.78 -7.91
N MET A 497 -9.65 -22.44 -9.04
CA MET A 497 -9.09 -22.04 -10.34
C MET A 497 -10.22 -21.63 -11.31
N ALA A 498 -9.97 -20.64 -12.14
CA ALA A 498 -10.85 -20.30 -13.26
C ALA A 498 -10.82 -21.40 -14.34
N ASN A 499 -11.90 -21.52 -15.13
CA ASN A 499 -12.00 -22.53 -16.17
C ASN A 499 -10.89 -22.40 -17.22
N GLY A 500 -10.18 -23.50 -17.45
CA GLY A 500 -9.02 -23.57 -18.35
C GLY A 500 -7.67 -23.35 -17.66
N TYR A 501 -7.64 -23.13 -16.35
CA TYR A 501 -6.44 -23.05 -15.52
C TYR A 501 -6.37 -24.22 -14.56
N GLN A 502 -5.16 -24.55 -14.13
CA GLN A 502 -4.89 -25.70 -13.26
C GLN A 502 -3.89 -25.33 -12.18
N TYR A 503 -4.07 -25.92 -11.00
CA TYR A 503 -3.08 -25.92 -9.95
C TYR A 503 -1.81 -26.66 -10.41
N LYS A 504 -0.64 -26.06 -10.17
CA LYS A 504 0.66 -26.56 -10.63
C LYS A 504 1.65 -26.81 -9.48
N GLY A 505 1.15 -26.94 -8.25
CA GLY A 505 1.99 -27.13 -7.07
C GLY A 505 2.44 -25.84 -6.38
N GLN A 506 1.79 -24.71 -6.66
CA GLN A 506 2.06 -23.42 -5.99
C GLN A 506 1.80 -23.52 -4.48
N PRO A 507 2.40 -22.63 -3.66
CA PRO A 507 2.02 -22.47 -2.25
C PRO A 507 0.53 -22.17 -2.10
N ILE A 508 -0.06 -22.62 -0.99
CA ILE A 508 -1.47 -22.41 -0.67
C ILE A 508 -1.58 -21.67 0.65
N ILE A 509 -2.41 -20.62 0.69
CA ILE A 509 -2.72 -19.84 1.90
C ILE A 509 -4.23 -19.71 2.03
N ILE A 510 -4.76 -19.87 3.24
CA ILE A 510 -6.12 -19.47 3.59
C ILE A 510 -6.07 -17.98 3.91
N SER A 511 -6.38 -17.15 2.91
CA SER A 511 -6.13 -15.71 2.94
C SER A 511 -7.28 -14.89 3.50
N GLU A 512 -8.44 -15.51 3.74
CA GLU A 512 -9.49 -14.99 4.60
C GLU A 512 -10.21 -16.12 5.32
N TYR A 513 -10.38 -15.99 6.63
CA TYR A 513 -11.16 -16.90 7.46
C TYR A 513 -11.56 -16.22 8.77
N GLY A 514 -12.46 -16.83 9.52
CA GLY A 514 -12.89 -16.35 10.83
C GLY A 514 -13.98 -15.31 10.74
N GLY A 515 -13.64 -14.05 10.76
CA GLY A 515 -14.62 -12.97 10.67
C GLY A 515 -15.70 -13.00 11.76
N ILE A 516 -15.33 -13.39 12.99
CA ILE A 516 -16.25 -13.66 14.09
C ILE A 516 -16.90 -12.36 14.56
N ALA A 517 -18.22 -12.22 14.39
CA ALA A 517 -18.98 -11.07 14.89
C ALA A 517 -19.02 -11.08 16.42
N PHE A 518 -18.51 -10.02 17.04
CA PHE A 518 -18.53 -9.84 18.50
C PHE A 518 -18.55 -8.36 18.88
N ASN A 519 -19.61 -7.94 19.56
CA ASN A 519 -19.72 -6.67 20.28
C ASN A 519 -20.80 -6.77 21.36
N ASN A 520 -20.95 -5.71 22.15
CA ASN A 520 -21.87 -5.66 23.29
C ASN A 520 -23.30 -5.24 22.92
N ASP A 521 -23.58 -4.91 21.68
CA ASP A 521 -24.90 -4.55 21.17
C ASP A 521 -25.34 -5.46 20.01
N ASP A 522 -26.59 -5.33 19.58
CA ASP A 522 -27.14 -6.14 18.50
C ASP A 522 -26.91 -5.55 17.11
N SER A 523 -26.15 -4.45 17.01
CA SER A 523 -25.82 -3.80 15.74
C SER A 523 -24.66 -4.47 15.03
N GLY A 524 -24.62 -4.34 13.70
CA GLY A 524 -23.52 -4.82 12.87
C GLY A 524 -23.58 -6.32 12.53
N TRP A 525 -22.59 -6.75 11.75
CA TRP A 525 -22.52 -8.10 11.21
C TRP A 525 -21.07 -8.65 11.17
N GLY A 526 -20.95 -9.93 10.95
CA GLY A 526 -19.73 -10.66 10.65
C GLY A 526 -20.11 -12.03 10.10
N TYR A 527 -19.12 -12.91 9.93
CA TYR A 527 -19.32 -14.23 9.36
C TYR A 527 -19.74 -15.26 10.41
N GLY A 528 -20.59 -16.21 10.01
CA GLY A 528 -21.15 -17.22 10.91
C GLY A 528 -22.09 -16.65 11.96
N ASN A 529 -22.30 -17.42 13.03
CA ASN A 529 -23.15 -16.99 14.14
C ASN A 529 -22.40 -15.98 15.03
N LYS A 530 -23.08 -14.89 15.43
CA LYS A 530 -22.53 -13.94 16.39
C LYS A 530 -22.28 -14.64 17.74
N VAL A 531 -21.12 -14.38 18.34
CA VAL A 531 -20.79 -14.81 19.70
C VAL A 531 -21.16 -13.72 20.71
N ASN A 532 -21.46 -14.12 21.95
CA ASN A 532 -21.99 -13.21 22.96
C ASN A 532 -21.01 -12.96 24.11
N THR A 533 -19.99 -13.79 24.28
CA THR A 533 -18.99 -13.66 25.34
C THR A 533 -17.57 -13.73 24.78
N LYS A 534 -16.61 -13.20 25.55
CA LYS A 534 -15.18 -13.28 25.21
C LYS A 534 -14.70 -14.73 25.20
N GLU A 535 -15.22 -15.56 26.06
CA GLU A 535 -14.88 -16.97 26.15
C GLU A 535 -15.35 -17.74 24.91
N GLU A 536 -16.56 -17.47 24.42
CA GLU A 536 -17.08 -18.03 23.16
C GLU A 536 -16.23 -17.56 21.97
N PHE A 537 -15.87 -16.27 21.95
CA PHE A 537 -15.00 -15.72 20.91
C PHE A 537 -13.64 -16.44 20.88
N VAL A 538 -12.93 -16.48 22.02
CA VAL A 538 -11.61 -17.11 22.13
C VAL A 538 -11.67 -18.59 21.75
N LYS A 539 -12.69 -19.31 22.22
CA LYS A 539 -12.88 -20.72 21.89
C LYS A 539 -13.01 -20.93 20.38
N ARG A 540 -13.91 -20.19 19.72
CA ARG A 540 -14.08 -20.31 18.25
C ARG A 540 -12.81 -19.88 17.50
N PHE A 541 -12.19 -18.78 17.91
CA PHE A 541 -10.92 -18.33 17.31
C PHE A 541 -9.82 -19.40 17.41
N ASP A 542 -9.66 -20.04 18.56
CA ASP A 542 -8.71 -21.13 18.74
C ASP A 542 -9.03 -22.34 17.86
N GLU A 543 -10.29 -22.79 17.84
CA GLU A 543 -10.73 -23.95 17.06
C GLU A 543 -10.48 -23.76 15.56
N ILE A 544 -10.88 -22.61 14.98
CA ILE A 544 -10.72 -22.36 13.55
C ILE A 544 -9.26 -22.08 13.17
N THR A 545 -8.53 -21.28 13.96
CA THR A 545 -7.10 -20.97 13.68
C THR A 545 -6.24 -22.20 13.79
N THR A 546 -6.46 -23.03 14.82
CA THR A 546 -5.76 -24.32 14.95
C THR A 546 -6.12 -25.25 13.80
N GLY A 547 -7.39 -25.30 13.39
CA GLY A 547 -7.85 -26.08 12.23
C GLY A 547 -7.11 -25.72 10.94
N VAL A 548 -6.99 -24.42 10.63
CA VAL A 548 -6.21 -23.95 9.46
C VAL A 548 -4.73 -24.34 9.57
N LYS A 549 -4.12 -24.15 10.73
CA LYS A 549 -2.70 -24.47 10.96
C LYS A 549 -2.37 -25.95 10.90
N GLU A 550 -3.34 -26.83 11.11
CA GLU A 550 -3.19 -28.28 11.02
C GLU A 550 -3.32 -28.81 9.59
N ILE A 551 -3.73 -28.00 8.60
CA ILE A 551 -3.75 -28.41 7.20
C ILE A 551 -2.31 -28.52 6.70
N PRO A 552 -1.83 -29.72 6.31
CA PRO A 552 -0.39 -29.97 6.17
C PRO A 552 0.28 -29.28 4.97
N TYR A 553 -0.47 -28.76 4.02
CA TYR A 553 0.04 -28.12 2.81
C TYR A 553 -0.24 -26.61 2.74
N VAL A 554 -0.88 -26.03 3.78
CA VAL A 554 -1.13 -24.60 3.88
C VAL A 554 0.07 -23.93 4.55
N CYS A 555 0.69 -22.95 3.87
CA CYS A 555 1.91 -22.29 4.31
C CYS A 555 1.66 -20.91 4.94
N GLY A 556 0.43 -20.60 5.29
CA GLY A 556 0.06 -19.36 5.97
C GLY A 556 -1.44 -19.16 6.06
N PHE A 557 -1.82 -18.16 6.82
CA PHE A 557 -3.20 -17.76 7.01
C PHE A 557 -3.34 -16.23 7.12
N CYS A 558 -4.54 -15.71 6.85
CA CYS A 558 -4.90 -14.33 7.15
C CYS A 558 -6.28 -14.27 7.80
N TYR A 559 -6.34 -13.86 9.05
CA TYR A 559 -7.59 -13.71 9.81
C TYR A 559 -8.32 -12.42 9.44
N THR A 560 -9.64 -12.46 9.31
CA THR A 560 -10.53 -11.33 9.06
C THR A 560 -11.22 -10.92 10.37
N GLN A 561 -10.91 -9.76 11.04
CA GLN A 561 -9.95 -8.73 10.63
C GLN A 561 -9.33 -8.03 11.86
N VAL A 562 -8.46 -7.03 11.63
CA VAL A 562 -7.75 -6.34 12.71
C VAL A 562 -8.67 -5.50 13.58
N SER A 563 -9.53 -4.68 12.97
CA SER A 563 -10.47 -3.81 13.69
C SER A 563 -11.84 -3.82 13.05
N ASP A 564 -12.85 -3.48 13.83
CA ASP A 564 -14.18 -3.19 13.30
C ASP A 564 -14.10 -2.05 12.28
N VAL A 565 -14.99 -2.09 11.30
CA VAL A 565 -15.18 -1.01 10.34
C VAL A 565 -16.68 -0.72 10.19
N GLN A 566 -17.14 0.35 10.79
CA GLN A 566 -18.53 0.82 10.76
C GLN A 566 -19.52 -0.33 11.11
N GLN A 567 -20.33 -0.83 10.16
CA GLN A 567 -21.29 -1.91 10.39
C GLN A 567 -20.66 -3.31 10.47
N GLU A 568 -19.42 -3.50 10.12
CA GLU A 568 -18.71 -4.78 10.18
C GLU A 568 -17.96 -4.90 11.51
N ILE A 569 -18.43 -5.81 12.39
CA ILE A 569 -18.03 -5.89 13.79
C ILE A 569 -17.24 -7.16 14.13
N ASN A 570 -16.43 -7.62 13.21
CA ASN A 570 -15.63 -8.85 13.28
C ASN A 570 -14.14 -8.64 13.55
N GLY A 571 -13.73 -7.40 13.89
CA GLY A 571 -12.37 -7.08 14.27
C GLY A 571 -11.95 -7.69 15.62
N LEU A 572 -10.64 -7.91 15.78
CA LEU A 572 -10.02 -8.21 17.09
C LEU A 572 -9.96 -6.97 17.99
N MET A 573 -10.04 -5.79 17.37
CA MET A 573 -10.19 -4.49 18.03
C MET A 573 -11.50 -3.80 17.61
N ASP A 574 -11.97 -2.89 18.43
CA ASP A 574 -13.02 -1.95 18.03
C ASP A 574 -12.47 -0.81 17.15
N MET A 575 -13.33 0.12 16.71
CA MET A 575 -12.92 1.26 15.89
C MET A 575 -12.05 2.29 16.65
N GLU A 576 -12.04 2.26 17.97
CA GLU A 576 -11.16 3.04 18.85
C GLU A 576 -9.81 2.33 19.09
N ARG A 577 -9.58 1.18 18.44
CA ARG A 577 -8.38 0.34 18.60
C ARG A 577 -8.24 -0.30 20.00
N ASN A 578 -9.32 -0.44 20.78
CA ASN A 578 -9.29 -1.24 22.00
C ASN A 578 -9.41 -2.73 21.67
N PHE A 579 -8.58 -3.57 22.28
CA PHE A 579 -8.70 -5.00 22.13
C PHE A 579 -10.03 -5.51 22.70
N LYS A 580 -10.79 -6.27 21.91
CA LYS A 580 -12.05 -6.88 22.36
C LYS A 580 -11.84 -8.07 23.29
N VAL A 581 -10.70 -8.76 23.12
CA VAL A 581 -10.24 -9.88 23.93
C VAL A 581 -8.78 -9.66 24.33
N ASP A 582 -8.27 -10.44 25.28
CA ASP A 582 -6.90 -10.33 25.72
C ASP A 582 -5.92 -10.64 24.56
N PRO A 583 -5.05 -9.70 24.14
CA PRO A 583 -4.13 -9.91 23.04
C PRO A 583 -3.12 -11.06 23.29
N GLU A 584 -2.70 -11.31 24.52
CA GLU A 584 -1.79 -12.40 24.84
C GLU A 584 -2.42 -13.78 24.55
N VAL A 585 -3.72 -13.94 24.79
CA VAL A 585 -4.44 -15.19 24.47
C VAL A 585 -4.49 -15.41 22.96
N ILE A 586 -4.76 -14.36 22.18
CA ILE A 586 -4.74 -14.43 20.71
C ILE A 586 -3.33 -14.74 20.20
N ARG A 587 -2.32 -14.10 20.78
CA ARG A 587 -0.92 -14.33 20.46
C ARG A 587 -0.50 -15.78 20.70
N GLU A 588 -0.83 -16.35 21.85
CA GLU A 588 -0.54 -17.74 22.17
C GLU A 588 -1.13 -18.71 21.15
N ILE A 589 -2.35 -18.44 20.68
CA ILE A 589 -3.01 -19.25 19.65
C ILE A 589 -2.27 -19.10 18.31
N ASN A 590 -1.98 -17.87 17.88
CA ASN A 590 -1.31 -17.59 16.61
C ASN A 590 0.11 -18.16 16.54
N GLU A 591 0.89 -18.06 17.64
CA GLU A 591 2.28 -18.51 17.69
C GLU A 591 2.42 -20.01 18.05
N ARG A 592 1.34 -20.66 18.50
CA ARG A 592 1.35 -22.09 18.86
C ARG A 592 1.82 -22.95 17.69
N LYS A 593 2.87 -23.73 17.90
CA LYS A 593 3.47 -24.63 16.89
C LYS A 593 2.65 -25.90 16.75
N VAL A 594 1.93 -26.04 15.65
CA VAL A 594 1.08 -27.19 15.36
C VAL A 594 1.28 -27.72 13.93
N GLY A 595 0.87 -28.94 13.68
CA GLY A 595 0.85 -29.55 12.36
C GLY A 595 2.23 -29.72 11.71
N TYR A 596 2.25 -29.76 10.39
CA TYR A 596 3.45 -29.94 9.56
C TYR A 596 4.47 -28.81 9.74
N TRP A 597 3.98 -27.58 9.90
CA TRP A 597 4.82 -26.38 9.98
C TRP A 597 5.50 -26.18 11.34
N ARG A 598 5.28 -27.10 12.29
CA ARG A 598 5.85 -27.02 13.65
C ARG A 598 7.35 -26.73 13.69
N SER A 599 8.12 -27.22 12.74
CA SER A 599 9.57 -27.02 12.64
C SER A 599 9.98 -25.72 11.97
N PHE A 600 9.04 -24.98 11.35
CA PHE A 600 9.29 -23.75 10.64
C PHE A 600 8.67 -22.51 11.34
N MET A 601 7.80 -22.73 12.32
CA MET A 601 7.14 -21.69 13.12
C MET A 601 8.00 -21.25 14.35
#